data_7209f21bdd9e25f311847e29c28e2838
#
_entry.id   7209f21bdd9e25f311847e29c28e2838
#
_cell.length_a   1.000
_cell.length_b   1.000
_cell.length_c   1.000
_cell.angle_alpha   90.00
_cell.angle_beta   90.00
_cell.angle_gamma   90.00
#
_symmetry.space_group_name_H-M   'P 1'
#
loop_
_entity.id
_entity.type
_entity.pdbx_description
1 polymer ?
#
loop_
_entity_poly.entity_id
_entity_poly.type
_entity_poly.pdbx_seq_one_letter_code
_entity_poly.pdbx_strand_id
1 'polypeptide(L)'
;MLLCCVLTAVALAGCGNPQAAGADTVEDSRTVEGEENPGNSENAEGETPEGSGDQAEQPGNGGSEETESSQEEVQEVEITMKDVAPMDLVKEMKIGWNLGNTLDATSKSIGVNVEMAWGNPRTTQEMIDAIIDQGFNVIRIPVSWGGQMGKAPAYNVLPAWMDRVQEVVDYAYGRGVYVIVNIHHEDWHFPSEENKDAAAEQLAALWTAIATRFRDYDEHLIFEGMNEPRKIGTSVEWNDGDKEGRDVVNYLDQVFVEAVRATGGNNTIRNLMVPGYAASSSDTALKSIVLPQDEHLIVSVHAYTPYNFALNKEGKSTWDNDTRDIDHLMELLDELFLSKGVPVIIGEFGAMNKDNEDERVQWARYYVSKAREYGVPCVWWDNNAFDGDGENFGLLNRRELTFPYPELLKALIESAE
;
A
#
# COMPACT_ATOMS: atom_id res chain seq x y z
N MET A 1 -46.11 28.55 6.65
CA MET A 1 -45.40 28.14 5.43
C MET A 1 -44.26 27.21 5.90
N LEU A 2 -44.51 25.92 5.88
CA LEU A 2 -43.64 24.88 6.43
C LEU A 2 -42.49 24.63 5.44
N LEU A 3 -41.25 24.73 5.93
CA LEU A 3 -40.05 24.33 5.23
C LEU A 3 -39.78 22.86 5.57
N CYS A 4 -39.96 21.96 4.61
CA CYS A 4 -39.69 20.55 4.73
C CYS A 4 -38.20 20.33 4.39
N CYS A 5 -37.36 20.06 5.39
CA CYS A 5 -36.02 19.54 5.19
C CYS A 5 -36.12 18.05 4.87
N VAL A 6 -35.81 17.69 3.63
CA VAL A 6 -35.57 16.29 3.25
C VAL A 6 -34.11 15.99 3.51
N LEU A 7 -33.84 15.26 4.57
CA LEU A 7 -32.54 14.61 4.82
C LEU A 7 -32.45 13.40 3.90
N THR A 8 -31.69 13.50 2.82
CA THR A 8 -31.21 12.34 2.06
C THR A 8 -30.00 11.76 2.78
N ALA A 9 -30.20 10.62 3.40
CA ALA A 9 -29.10 9.82 3.90
C ALA A 9 -28.38 9.20 2.68
N VAL A 10 -27.17 9.66 2.39
CA VAL A 10 -26.26 9.02 1.43
C VAL A 10 -25.64 7.85 2.16
N ALA A 11 -26.05 6.64 1.79
CA ALA A 11 -25.36 5.42 2.22
C ALA A 11 -24.04 5.34 1.41
N LEU A 12 -22.93 5.59 2.06
CA LEU A 12 -21.60 5.35 1.52
C LEU A 12 -21.35 3.84 1.55
N ALA A 13 -21.27 3.23 0.36
CA ALA A 13 -20.76 1.88 0.22
C ALA A 13 -19.23 1.93 0.36
N GLY A 14 -18.73 1.50 1.51
CA GLY A 14 -17.29 1.24 1.68
C GLY A 14 -16.89 0.04 0.83
N CYS A 15 -15.61 -0.03 0.46
CA CYS A 15 -14.98 -1.21 -0.12
C CYS A 15 -15.24 -2.41 0.80
N GLY A 16 -16.36 -3.10 0.58
CA GLY A 16 -16.85 -4.20 1.41
C GLY A 16 -16.62 -5.51 0.70
N ASN A 17 -15.90 -6.39 1.38
CA ASN A 17 -15.69 -7.80 1.09
C ASN A 17 -16.94 -8.47 0.48
N PRO A 18 -16.86 -9.17 -0.65
CA PRO A 18 -17.95 -10.03 -1.08
C PRO A 18 -18.04 -11.24 -0.17
N GLN A 19 -19.08 -11.32 0.67
CA GLN A 19 -19.45 -12.53 1.37
C GLN A 19 -19.87 -13.60 0.35
N ALA A 20 -19.21 -14.75 0.40
CA ALA A 20 -19.60 -15.95 -0.31
C ALA A 20 -21.03 -16.33 0.05
N ALA A 21 -21.86 -16.50 -0.97
CA ALA A 21 -23.24 -16.99 -0.88
C ALA A 21 -23.30 -18.42 -0.34
N GLY A 22 -24.32 -18.67 0.46
CA GLY A 22 -24.53 -19.84 1.29
C GLY A 22 -24.61 -21.18 0.58
N ALA A 23 -24.24 -22.20 1.32
CA ALA A 23 -24.63 -23.58 1.09
C ALA A 23 -25.58 -24.01 2.20
N ASP A 24 -26.65 -24.66 1.78
CA ASP A 24 -27.78 -25.11 2.54
C ASP A 24 -27.45 -25.99 3.75
N THR A 25 -28.20 -25.75 4.82
CA THR A 25 -28.29 -26.58 6.01
C THR A 25 -29.00 -27.88 5.75
N VAL A 26 -28.37 -28.99 6.12
CA VAL A 26 -29.07 -30.24 6.45
C VAL A 26 -28.76 -30.58 7.91
N GLU A 27 -29.79 -30.52 8.74
CA GLU A 27 -29.82 -31.09 10.09
C GLU A 27 -29.70 -32.61 10.01
N ASP A 28 -28.81 -33.21 10.80
CA ASP A 28 -29.14 -34.48 11.44
C ASP A 28 -28.52 -34.59 12.83
N SER A 29 -29.41 -34.85 13.76
CA SER A 29 -29.22 -35.05 15.19
C SER A 29 -28.64 -36.40 15.51
N ARG A 30 -27.63 -36.50 16.38
CA ARG A 30 -27.46 -37.62 17.32
C ARG A 30 -26.57 -37.26 18.50
N THR A 31 -27.18 -37.20 19.66
CA THR A 31 -26.63 -37.32 21.01
C THR A 31 -26.02 -38.68 21.27
N VAL A 32 -24.86 -38.75 21.91
CA VAL A 32 -24.49 -39.78 22.90
C VAL A 32 -23.54 -39.20 23.95
N GLU A 33 -23.92 -39.50 25.18
CA GLU A 33 -23.32 -39.13 26.46
C GLU A 33 -21.99 -39.86 26.80
N GLY A 34 -21.17 -39.22 27.63
CA GLY A 34 -20.65 -39.75 28.89
C GLY A 34 -19.37 -40.59 28.84
N GLU A 35 -18.35 -40.19 29.56
CA GLU A 35 -17.93 -40.79 30.79
C GLU A 35 -16.61 -40.18 31.36
N GLU A 36 -16.58 -40.10 32.65
CA GLU A 36 -15.62 -39.48 33.55
C GLU A 36 -14.30 -40.28 33.72
N ASN A 37 -13.24 -39.53 34.09
CA ASN A 37 -12.11 -39.70 34.99
C ASN A 37 -12.12 -41.00 35.88
N PRO A 38 -11.06 -41.39 36.61
CA PRO A 38 -9.91 -40.65 37.16
C PRO A 38 -8.58 -41.46 37.36
N GLY A 39 -7.55 -40.77 37.79
CA GLY A 39 -6.73 -41.30 38.87
C GLY A 39 -5.25 -41.51 38.68
N ASN A 40 -4.53 -40.74 39.39
CA ASN A 40 -3.51 -41.05 40.45
C ASN A 40 -2.05 -41.38 40.06
N SER A 41 -1.18 -40.49 40.49
CA SER A 41 -0.17 -40.48 41.57
C SER A 41 1.01 -41.44 41.39
N GLU A 42 2.22 -41.01 41.56
CA GLU A 42 3.06 -40.96 42.76
C GLU A 42 4.55 -40.69 42.43
N ASN A 43 5.12 -39.84 43.19
CA ASN A 43 6.46 -39.65 43.70
C ASN A 43 7.58 -40.65 43.40
N ALA A 44 8.81 -40.11 43.20
CA ALA A 44 9.97 -40.54 44.02
C ALA A 44 11.12 -39.51 44.00
N GLU A 45 11.57 -39.22 45.15
CA GLU A 45 12.72 -38.42 45.62
C GLU A 45 14.08 -39.16 45.38
N GLY A 46 15.17 -38.37 45.54
CA GLY A 46 16.49 -38.93 45.89
C GLY A 46 17.62 -38.21 45.15
N GLU A 47 18.27 -37.40 45.74
CA GLU A 47 19.43 -37.31 46.67
C GLU A 47 20.64 -36.66 46.02
N THR A 48 21.13 -35.63 46.71
CA THR A 48 22.49 -35.06 46.60
C THR A 48 23.51 -35.97 47.25
N PRO A 49 24.83 -35.86 47.00
CA PRO A 49 25.69 -35.52 48.11
C PRO A 49 26.73 -34.42 47.86
N GLU A 50 27.05 -33.79 48.96
CA GLU A 50 28.09 -32.80 49.23
C GLU A 50 29.51 -33.37 49.17
N GLY A 51 30.52 -32.46 49.08
CA GLY A 51 31.91 -32.79 49.39
C GLY A 51 32.87 -31.65 49.01
N SER A 52 32.98 -30.70 49.86
CA SER A 52 34.04 -29.99 50.57
C SER A 52 35.49 -30.06 50.01
N GLY A 53 36.18 -28.90 50.07
CA GLY A 53 37.65 -28.83 50.10
C GLY A 53 38.22 -27.45 49.78
N ASP A 54 38.51 -26.77 50.86
CA ASP A 54 39.24 -25.55 51.09
C ASP A 54 40.63 -25.47 50.42
N GLN A 55 41.07 -24.29 49.93
CA GLN A 55 42.19 -23.53 50.50
C GLN A 55 42.56 -22.29 49.67
N ALA A 56 42.81 -21.25 50.39
CA ALA A 56 43.23 -19.92 49.99
C ALA A 56 44.69 -19.85 49.50
N GLU A 57 45.01 -18.88 48.65
CA GLU A 57 46.14 -17.99 48.79
C GLU A 57 46.04 -16.81 47.77
N GLN A 58 46.20 -15.59 48.29
CA GLN A 58 46.53 -14.34 47.60
C GLN A 58 48.03 -14.06 47.86
N PRO A 59 48.69 -13.00 47.29
CA PRO A 59 48.33 -12.01 46.25
C PRO A 59 49.46 -11.78 45.25
N GLY A 60 49.17 -11.03 44.17
CA GLY A 60 50.26 -10.53 43.32
C GLY A 60 49.83 -9.69 42.11
N ASN A 61 49.86 -8.40 42.30
CA ASN A 61 50.37 -7.36 41.42
C ASN A 61 49.67 -6.99 40.09
N GLY A 62 49.43 -5.71 40.01
CA GLY A 62 48.80 -4.89 39.01
C GLY A 62 49.18 -5.08 37.54
N GLY A 63 48.20 -4.96 36.75
CA GLY A 63 48.30 -4.65 35.32
C GLY A 63 47.02 -3.88 34.99
N SER A 64 47.19 -2.62 34.66
CA SER A 64 46.14 -1.78 34.06
C SER A 64 45.80 -2.33 32.68
N GLU A 65 44.70 -3.03 32.57
CA GLU A 65 44.07 -3.28 31.27
C GLU A 65 43.32 -2.00 30.86
N GLU A 66 43.90 -1.30 29.91
CA GLU A 66 43.16 -0.34 29.08
C GLU A 66 42.07 -1.10 28.36
N THR A 67 40.84 -0.82 28.70
CA THR A 67 39.65 -1.21 27.94
C THR A 67 39.71 -0.43 26.61
N GLU A 68 40.25 -1.05 25.57
CA GLU A 68 40.00 -0.64 24.20
C GLU A 68 38.48 -0.77 23.98
N SER A 69 37.79 0.37 23.95
CA SER A 69 36.44 0.44 23.42
C SER A 69 36.53 0.13 21.93
N SER A 70 36.14 -1.09 21.53
CA SER A 70 35.92 -1.40 20.14
C SER A 70 34.76 -0.50 19.67
N GLN A 71 35.10 0.62 19.04
CA GLN A 71 34.18 1.31 18.16
C GLN A 71 33.94 0.35 17.01
N GLU A 72 32.76 -0.26 16.94
CA GLU A 72 32.25 -0.85 15.72
C GLU A 72 32.22 0.28 14.69
N GLU A 73 33.15 0.24 13.74
CA GLU A 73 33.06 1.05 12.51
C GLU A 73 31.75 0.66 11.85
N VAL A 74 30.75 1.53 11.95
CA VAL A 74 29.55 1.44 11.13
C VAL A 74 30.04 1.56 9.69
N GLN A 75 30.14 0.45 8.98
CA GLN A 75 30.45 0.47 7.55
C GLN A 75 29.33 1.28 6.87
N GLU A 76 29.69 2.45 6.39
CA GLU A 76 28.80 3.28 5.58
C GLU A 76 28.46 2.50 4.32
N VAL A 77 27.17 2.15 4.15
CA VAL A 77 26.72 1.38 2.99
C VAL A 77 26.75 2.28 1.78
N GLU A 78 27.49 1.88 0.74
CA GLU A 78 27.71 2.67 -0.48
C GLU A 78 26.38 2.93 -1.22
N ILE A 79 26.21 4.16 -1.72
CA ILE A 79 25.14 4.54 -2.63
C ILE A 79 25.55 4.11 -4.03
N THR A 80 24.74 3.24 -4.66
CA THR A 80 25.01 2.69 -6.00
C THR A 80 23.99 3.14 -7.05
N MET A 81 22.84 3.71 -6.63
CA MET A 81 21.81 4.25 -7.52
C MET A 81 22.15 5.68 -7.97
N LYS A 82 21.50 6.13 -9.05
CA LYS A 82 21.57 7.52 -9.47
C LYS A 82 20.74 8.39 -8.56
N ASP A 83 21.27 9.55 -8.20
CA ASP A 83 20.54 10.61 -7.54
C ASP A 83 19.69 11.34 -8.60
N VAL A 84 18.39 11.01 -8.66
CA VAL A 84 17.45 11.60 -9.61
C VAL A 84 16.42 12.43 -8.84
N ALA A 85 16.39 13.73 -9.17
CA ALA A 85 15.40 14.62 -8.57
C ALA A 85 13.95 14.12 -8.83
N PRO A 86 13.06 14.19 -7.84
CA PRO A 86 11.70 13.64 -7.97
C PRO A 86 10.93 14.14 -9.20
N MET A 87 11.03 15.43 -9.51
CA MET A 87 10.40 16.01 -10.71
C MET A 87 10.94 15.43 -12.03
N ASP A 88 12.23 15.11 -12.08
CA ASP A 88 12.85 14.56 -13.29
C ASP A 88 12.49 13.07 -13.44
N LEU A 89 12.46 12.33 -12.33
CA LEU A 89 12.03 10.93 -12.33
C LEU A 89 10.58 10.79 -12.78
N VAL A 90 9.67 11.60 -12.24
CA VAL A 90 8.24 11.54 -12.57
C VAL A 90 7.95 11.93 -14.04
N LYS A 91 8.75 12.80 -14.67
CA LYS A 91 8.63 13.15 -16.09
C LYS A 91 8.83 11.96 -17.03
N GLU A 92 9.61 10.96 -16.64
CA GLU A 92 9.85 9.76 -17.44
C GLU A 92 8.71 8.75 -17.33
N MET A 93 7.84 8.89 -16.33
CA MET A 93 6.65 8.08 -16.16
C MET A 93 5.56 8.52 -17.11
N LYS A 94 4.92 7.55 -17.78
CA LYS A 94 3.84 7.81 -18.74
C LYS A 94 2.50 7.41 -18.15
N ILE A 95 2.26 6.13 -18.12
CA ILE A 95 1.04 5.52 -17.60
C ILE A 95 1.41 4.29 -16.78
N GLY A 96 0.70 4.09 -15.67
CA GLY A 96 0.91 2.96 -14.79
C GLY A 96 -0.28 2.04 -14.67
N TRP A 97 -0.01 0.87 -14.10
CA TRP A 97 -0.97 -0.16 -13.81
C TRP A 97 -0.80 -0.70 -12.39
N ASN A 98 -1.90 -0.86 -11.65
CA ASN A 98 -1.93 -1.47 -10.33
C ASN A 98 -2.19 -2.97 -10.42
N LEU A 99 -1.38 -3.77 -9.74
CA LEU A 99 -1.63 -5.18 -9.48
C LEU A 99 -2.65 -5.32 -8.33
N GLY A 100 -3.87 -4.81 -8.51
CA GLY A 100 -4.88 -4.73 -7.46
C GLY A 100 -5.53 -6.08 -7.13
N ASN A 101 -6.07 -6.20 -5.92
CA ASN A 101 -6.74 -7.39 -5.39
C ASN A 101 -5.86 -8.66 -5.41
N THR A 102 -4.57 -8.51 -5.18
CA THR A 102 -3.59 -9.60 -5.25
C THR A 102 -2.74 -9.64 -3.97
N LEU A 103 -1.56 -9.01 -3.95
CA LEU A 103 -0.74 -8.95 -2.72
C LEU A 103 -1.35 -8.03 -1.65
N ASP A 104 -2.27 -7.18 -2.03
CA ASP A 104 -3.11 -6.37 -1.14
C ASP A 104 -4.27 -7.16 -0.52
N ALA A 105 -4.58 -8.36 -1.02
CA ALA A 105 -5.66 -9.18 -0.48
C ALA A 105 -5.41 -9.55 0.99
N THR A 106 -6.47 -9.46 1.80
CA THR A 106 -6.44 -9.82 3.22
C THR A 106 -7.23 -11.10 3.47
N SER A 107 -6.75 -11.93 4.39
CA SER A 107 -7.42 -13.16 4.81
C SER A 107 -6.99 -13.52 6.23
N LYS A 108 -7.78 -14.39 6.88
CA LYS A 108 -7.36 -15.03 8.13
C LYS A 108 -6.25 -16.06 7.93
N SER A 109 -5.96 -16.44 6.70
CA SER A 109 -4.86 -17.31 6.34
C SER A 109 -3.55 -16.54 6.35
N ILE A 110 -2.49 -17.17 6.84
CA ILE A 110 -1.12 -16.63 6.84
C ILE A 110 -0.32 -17.31 5.74
N GLY A 111 0.53 -16.53 5.06
CA GLY A 111 1.47 -17.01 4.05
C GLY A 111 1.13 -16.57 2.63
N VAL A 112 1.98 -16.97 1.69
CA VAL A 112 1.97 -16.51 0.28
C VAL A 112 0.68 -16.79 -0.48
N ASN A 113 -0.13 -17.74 -0.04
CA ASN A 113 -1.41 -18.02 -0.70
C ASN A 113 -2.48 -16.95 -0.46
N VAL A 114 -2.26 -16.00 0.44
CA VAL A 114 -3.18 -14.90 0.69
C VAL A 114 -3.40 -14.05 -0.57
N GLU A 115 -2.42 -13.98 -1.47
CA GLU A 115 -2.54 -13.26 -2.74
C GLU A 115 -3.69 -13.74 -3.62
N MET A 116 -4.17 -14.98 -3.40
CA MET A 116 -5.31 -15.55 -4.13
C MET A 116 -6.62 -15.48 -3.35
N ALA A 117 -6.64 -14.88 -2.15
CA ALA A 117 -7.78 -14.94 -1.25
C ALA A 117 -9.03 -14.24 -1.81
N TRP A 118 -8.85 -13.27 -2.68
CA TRP A 118 -9.94 -12.54 -3.34
C TRP A 118 -10.25 -13.02 -4.76
N GLY A 119 -9.79 -14.22 -5.11
CA GLY A 119 -10.16 -14.92 -6.34
C GLY A 119 -9.22 -14.69 -7.53
N ASN A 120 -8.22 -13.83 -7.39
CA ASN A 120 -7.20 -13.65 -8.42
C ASN A 120 -6.28 -14.88 -8.51
N PRO A 121 -5.71 -15.19 -9.68
CA PRO A 121 -4.68 -16.19 -9.80
C PRO A 121 -3.37 -15.70 -9.15
N ARG A 122 -2.48 -16.64 -8.83
CA ARG A 122 -1.11 -16.30 -8.43
C ARG A 122 -0.44 -15.49 -9.53
N THR A 123 0.19 -14.38 -9.17
CA THR A 123 0.89 -13.50 -10.12
C THR A 123 2.08 -14.23 -10.75
N THR A 124 2.25 -14.08 -12.05
CA THR A 124 3.37 -14.63 -12.82
C THR A 124 4.09 -13.54 -13.60
N GLN A 125 5.30 -13.85 -14.07
CA GLN A 125 6.08 -12.96 -14.94
C GLN A 125 5.27 -12.58 -16.20
N GLU A 126 4.59 -13.55 -16.80
CA GLU A 126 3.83 -13.33 -18.05
C GLU A 126 2.69 -12.34 -17.88
N MET A 127 2.07 -12.24 -16.70
CA MET A 127 1.04 -11.22 -16.42
C MET A 127 1.63 -9.82 -16.42
N ILE A 128 2.78 -9.65 -15.77
CA ILE A 128 3.48 -8.37 -15.73
C ILE A 128 4.02 -8.01 -17.11
N ASP A 129 4.59 -8.97 -17.83
CA ASP A 129 5.05 -8.79 -19.20
C ASP A 129 3.91 -8.36 -20.13
N ALA A 130 2.73 -8.98 -20.03
CA ALA A 130 1.58 -8.65 -20.85
C ALA A 130 1.17 -7.16 -20.71
N ILE A 131 1.27 -6.58 -19.51
CA ILE A 131 0.98 -5.16 -19.26
C ILE A 131 2.10 -4.26 -19.80
N ILE A 132 3.35 -4.59 -19.50
CA ILE A 132 4.51 -3.79 -19.93
C ILE A 132 4.61 -3.77 -21.47
N ASP A 133 4.34 -4.88 -22.14
CA ASP A 133 4.36 -4.99 -23.60
C ASP A 133 3.28 -4.13 -24.30
N GLN A 134 2.25 -3.68 -23.56
CA GLN A 134 1.28 -2.70 -24.08
C GLN A 134 1.78 -1.25 -23.98
N GLY A 135 2.85 -0.97 -23.23
CA GLY A 135 3.41 0.38 -23.10
C GLY A 135 3.29 0.99 -21.71
N PHE A 136 2.78 0.26 -20.70
CA PHE A 136 2.83 0.70 -19.30
C PHE A 136 4.27 0.71 -18.82
N ASN A 137 4.72 1.82 -18.24
CA ASN A 137 6.08 1.94 -17.73
C ASN A 137 6.15 2.22 -16.22
N VAL A 138 5.01 2.13 -15.52
CA VAL A 138 4.91 2.17 -14.06
C VAL A 138 4.05 1.01 -13.59
N ILE A 139 4.57 0.17 -12.71
CA ILE A 139 3.82 -0.92 -12.07
C ILE A 139 3.71 -0.64 -10.58
N ARG A 140 2.51 -0.37 -10.09
CA ARG A 140 2.26 -0.26 -8.65
C ARG A 140 1.84 -1.63 -8.12
N ILE A 141 2.50 -2.08 -7.08
CA ILE A 141 2.31 -3.37 -6.43
C ILE A 141 1.77 -3.11 -5.02
N PRO A 142 0.44 -3.04 -4.85
CA PRO A 142 -0.19 -2.92 -3.55
C PRO A 142 0.08 -4.14 -2.70
N VAL A 143 0.51 -3.95 -1.43
CA VAL A 143 0.86 -5.06 -0.52
C VAL A 143 0.28 -4.83 0.87
N SER A 144 -0.47 -5.81 1.38
CA SER A 144 -0.93 -5.84 2.78
C SER A 144 0.01 -6.71 3.63
N TRP A 145 0.46 -6.15 4.74
CA TRP A 145 1.51 -6.73 5.57
C TRP A 145 1.02 -7.20 6.94
N GLY A 146 -0.04 -6.59 7.49
CA GLY A 146 -0.49 -6.82 8.86
C GLY A 146 -0.80 -8.28 9.18
N GLY A 147 -1.38 -9.02 8.22
CA GLY A 147 -1.61 -10.46 8.34
C GLY A 147 -0.36 -11.33 8.17
N GLN A 148 0.77 -10.74 7.76
CA GLN A 148 2.02 -11.41 7.40
C GLN A 148 3.18 -11.01 8.31
N MET A 149 2.90 -10.35 9.42
CA MET A 149 3.91 -9.92 10.39
C MET A 149 3.56 -10.33 11.81
N GLY A 150 4.60 -10.44 12.63
CA GLY A 150 4.49 -10.71 14.05
C GLY A 150 4.01 -9.50 14.85
N LYS A 151 3.78 -9.73 16.15
CA LYS A 151 3.32 -8.69 17.07
C LYS A 151 4.47 -7.88 17.64
N ALA A 152 4.10 -6.77 18.28
CA ALA A 152 5.00 -5.95 19.09
C ALA A 152 5.83 -6.81 20.09
N PRO A 153 7.06 -6.39 20.41
CA PRO A 153 7.77 -5.22 19.85
C PRO A 153 8.56 -5.55 18.58
N ALA A 154 8.62 -6.81 18.15
CA ALA A 154 9.53 -7.25 17.10
C ALA A 154 9.00 -6.99 15.69
N TYR A 155 7.68 -7.01 15.48
CA TYR A 155 7.00 -6.80 14.19
C TYR A 155 7.66 -7.51 12.98
N ASN A 156 8.25 -8.68 13.20
CA ASN A 156 8.97 -9.41 12.15
C ASN A 156 8.03 -9.82 11.01
N VAL A 157 8.34 -9.40 9.80
CA VAL A 157 7.65 -9.87 8.59
C VAL A 157 8.00 -11.33 8.34
N LEU A 158 7.02 -12.14 7.93
CA LEU A 158 7.25 -13.53 7.54
C LEU A 158 8.21 -13.60 6.35
N PRO A 159 9.36 -14.31 6.45
CA PRO A 159 10.36 -14.36 5.37
C PRO A 159 9.76 -14.79 4.02
N ALA A 160 8.90 -15.80 4.03
CA ALA A 160 8.26 -16.30 2.81
C ALA A 160 7.35 -15.27 2.13
N TRP A 161 6.73 -14.34 2.91
CA TRP A 161 5.97 -13.23 2.35
C TRP A 161 6.88 -12.17 1.75
N MET A 162 7.91 -11.77 2.45
CA MET A 162 8.92 -10.84 1.95
C MET A 162 9.57 -11.36 0.66
N ASP A 163 9.93 -12.65 0.60
CA ASP A 163 10.47 -13.31 -0.59
C ASP A 163 9.46 -13.27 -1.75
N ARG A 164 8.16 -13.49 -1.46
CA ARG A 164 7.12 -13.43 -2.48
C ARG A 164 6.90 -12.02 -3.02
N VAL A 165 6.87 -11.02 -2.15
CA VAL A 165 6.76 -9.61 -2.58
C VAL A 165 7.95 -9.24 -3.45
N GLN A 166 9.17 -9.62 -3.05
CA GLN A 166 10.36 -9.37 -3.86
C GLN A 166 10.28 -10.07 -5.22
N GLU A 167 9.86 -11.32 -5.28
CA GLU A 167 9.69 -12.08 -6.54
C GLU A 167 8.78 -11.30 -7.51
N VAL A 168 7.66 -10.74 -7.02
CA VAL A 168 6.73 -9.97 -7.86
C VAL A 168 7.29 -8.60 -8.25
N VAL A 169 7.98 -7.94 -7.34
CA VAL A 169 8.72 -6.70 -7.65
C VAL A 169 9.74 -6.94 -8.76
N ASP A 170 10.50 -8.02 -8.66
CA ASP A 170 11.54 -8.38 -9.63
C ASP A 170 10.98 -8.65 -11.03
N TYR A 171 9.72 -9.12 -11.16
CA TYR A 171 9.07 -9.28 -12.45
C TYR A 171 8.97 -7.97 -13.24
N ALA A 172 8.63 -6.88 -12.59
CA ALA A 172 8.54 -5.56 -13.22
C ALA A 172 9.91 -4.86 -13.26
N TYR A 173 10.63 -4.86 -12.15
CA TYR A 173 11.94 -4.22 -12.03
C TYR A 173 12.94 -4.77 -13.06
N GLY A 174 12.96 -6.09 -13.27
CA GLY A 174 13.81 -6.76 -14.27
C GLY A 174 13.50 -6.35 -15.72
N ARG A 175 12.35 -5.72 -15.99
CA ARG A 175 11.96 -5.16 -17.28
C ARG A 175 12.39 -3.68 -17.44
N GLY A 176 12.97 -3.07 -16.41
CA GLY A 176 13.46 -1.69 -16.44
C GLY A 176 12.35 -0.65 -16.43
N VAL A 177 11.18 -0.98 -15.89
CA VAL A 177 10.07 -0.04 -15.64
C VAL A 177 10.10 0.44 -14.19
N TYR A 178 9.42 1.55 -13.90
CA TYR A 178 9.26 2.03 -12.53
C TYR A 178 8.33 1.12 -11.73
N VAL A 179 8.71 0.84 -10.49
CA VAL A 179 7.92 0.00 -9.58
C VAL A 179 7.62 0.79 -8.31
N ILE A 180 6.35 0.81 -7.91
CA ILE A 180 5.91 1.39 -6.64
C ILE A 180 5.44 0.25 -5.75
N VAL A 181 6.02 0.12 -4.56
CA VAL A 181 5.58 -0.83 -3.53
C VAL A 181 5.13 -0.06 -2.29
N ASN A 182 4.05 -0.52 -1.63
CA ASN A 182 3.44 0.20 -0.53
C ASN A 182 3.05 -0.70 0.66
N ILE A 183 2.46 -0.05 1.67
CA ILE A 183 1.65 -0.65 2.73
C ILE A 183 0.19 -0.35 2.39
N HIS A 184 -0.65 -1.39 2.14
CA HIS A 184 -1.96 -1.17 1.51
C HIS A 184 -3.14 -1.28 2.47
N HIS A 185 -3.76 -2.45 2.67
CA HIS A 185 -4.93 -2.62 3.54
C HIS A 185 -4.48 -2.95 4.96
N GLU A 186 -4.41 -1.91 5.78
CA GLU A 186 -3.99 -2.01 7.18
C GLU A 186 -4.98 -1.26 8.09
N ASP A 187 -5.38 -1.86 9.19
CA ASP A 187 -6.25 -1.25 10.18
C ASP A 187 -5.49 -0.72 11.41
N TRP A 188 -4.24 -1.19 11.61
CA TRP A 188 -3.41 -0.82 12.76
C TRP A 188 -2.94 0.65 12.71
N HIS A 189 -2.84 1.28 11.55
CA HIS A 189 -2.45 2.68 11.41
C HIS A 189 -3.65 3.65 11.47
N PHE A 190 -4.74 3.26 12.13
CA PHE A 190 -5.90 4.13 12.35
C PHE A 190 -5.45 5.50 12.89
N PRO A 191 -5.67 6.61 12.12
CA PRO A 191 -5.05 7.89 12.41
C PRO A 191 -5.79 8.67 13.49
N SER A 192 -5.50 8.36 14.76
CA SER A 192 -5.98 9.08 15.95
C SER A 192 -4.84 9.36 16.91
N GLU A 193 -4.96 10.40 17.72
CA GLU A 193 -3.95 10.73 18.77
C GLU A 193 -3.76 9.58 19.77
N GLU A 194 -4.81 8.82 20.04
CA GLU A 194 -4.74 7.64 20.94
C GLU A 194 -3.86 6.52 20.36
N ASN A 195 -3.90 6.31 19.03
CA ASN A 195 -3.20 5.21 18.37
C ASN A 195 -1.86 5.63 17.75
N LYS A 196 -1.59 6.92 17.66
CA LYS A 196 -0.49 7.51 16.89
C LYS A 196 0.88 6.88 17.19
N ASP A 197 1.22 6.73 18.47
CA ASP A 197 2.54 6.23 18.87
C ASP A 197 2.70 4.73 18.55
N ALA A 198 1.65 3.94 18.76
CA ALA A 198 1.64 2.51 18.40
C ALA A 198 1.71 2.29 16.88
N ALA A 199 0.98 3.11 16.14
CA ALA A 199 1.03 3.09 14.66
C ALA A 199 2.42 3.47 14.16
N ALA A 200 3.05 4.49 14.74
CA ALA A 200 4.41 4.93 14.40
C ALA A 200 5.46 3.84 14.65
N GLU A 201 5.38 3.17 15.81
CA GLU A 201 6.31 2.07 16.15
C GLU A 201 6.20 0.93 15.11
N GLN A 202 4.98 0.51 14.78
CA GLN A 202 4.74 -0.56 13.82
C GLN A 202 5.14 -0.15 12.41
N LEU A 203 4.82 1.08 11.98
CA LEU A 203 5.17 1.63 10.68
C LEU A 203 6.70 1.69 10.49
N ALA A 204 7.42 2.21 11.48
CA ALA A 204 8.88 2.31 11.44
C ALA A 204 9.52 0.92 11.36
N ALA A 205 9.06 -0.05 12.16
CA ALA A 205 9.58 -1.40 12.13
C ALA A 205 9.34 -2.08 10.78
N LEU A 206 8.14 -1.93 10.21
CA LEU A 206 7.78 -2.52 8.93
C LEU A 206 8.58 -1.89 7.79
N TRP A 207 8.67 -0.56 7.72
CA TRP A 207 9.46 0.12 6.69
C TRP A 207 10.95 -0.13 6.82
N THR A 208 11.47 -0.28 8.04
CA THR A 208 12.87 -0.70 8.24
C THR A 208 13.12 -2.08 7.62
N ALA A 209 12.20 -3.03 7.80
CA ALA A 209 12.32 -4.36 7.20
C ALA A 209 12.22 -4.33 5.67
N ILE A 210 11.22 -3.63 5.12
CA ILE A 210 11.03 -3.49 3.67
C ILE A 210 12.23 -2.77 3.04
N ALA A 211 12.58 -1.60 3.56
CA ALA A 211 13.66 -0.79 3.02
C ALA A 211 15.03 -1.49 3.09
N THR A 212 15.28 -2.27 4.14
CA THR A 212 16.50 -3.10 4.24
C THR A 212 16.52 -4.17 3.15
N ARG A 213 15.38 -4.85 2.89
CA ARG A 213 15.29 -5.89 1.85
C ARG A 213 15.57 -5.37 0.46
N PHE A 214 15.06 -4.17 0.16
CA PHE A 214 15.13 -3.55 -1.16
C PHE A 214 16.21 -2.46 -1.28
N ARG A 215 17.13 -2.38 -0.32
CA ARG A 215 18.11 -1.28 -0.23
C ARG A 215 18.97 -1.10 -1.47
N ASP A 216 19.35 -2.21 -2.12
CA ASP A 216 20.30 -2.22 -3.24
C ASP A 216 19.63 -2.03 -4.61
N TYR A 217 18.29 -1.89 -4.65
CA TYR A 217 17.55 -1.54 -5.86
C TYR A 217 17.84 -0.07 -6.25
N ASP A 218 17.85 0.20 -7.54
CA ASP A 218 18.15 1.55 -8.06
C ASP A 218 16.92 2.49 -8.04
N GLU A 219 17.00 3.60 -8.77
CA GLU A 219 15.99 4.66 -8.82
C GLU A 219 14.65 4.23 -9.40
N HIS A 220 14.57 3.06 -10.06
CA HIS A 220 13.30 2.55 -10.59
C HIS A 220 12.37 1.99 -9.52
N LEU A 221 12.86 1.72 -8.30
CA LEU A 221 12.01 1.29 -7.19
C LEU A 221 11.68 2.44 -6.25
N ILE A 222 10.40 2.73 -6.10
CA ILE A 222 9.84 3.80 -5.27
C ILE A 222 9.06 3.16 -4.11
N PHE A 223 9.18 3.72 -2.91
CA PHE A 223 8.38 3.31 -1.76
C PHE A 223 7.25 4.30 -1.51
N GLU A 224 6.03 3.81 -1.37
CA GLU A 224 4.87 4.58 -0.97
C GLU A 224 4.48 4.23 0.46
N GLY A 225 4.54 5.22 1.35
CA GLY A 225 4.51 5.04 2.80
C GLY A 225 3.28 4.30 3.32
N MET A 226 2.12 4.70 2.85
CA MET A 226 0.81 4.13 3.17
C MET A 226 -0.12 4.30 1.96
N ASN A 227 -1.11 3.42 1.81
CA ASN A 227 -2.11 3.52 0.74
C ASN A 227 -3.12 4.65 0.97
N GLU A 228 -4.08 4.42 1.81
CA GLU A 228 -5.20 5.32 2.13
C GLU A 228 -5.43 5.37 3.65
N PRO A 229 -4.50 5.96 4.41
CA PRO A 229 -4.62 6.02 5.87
C PRO A 229 -5.83 6.85 6.27
N ARG A 230 -6.81 6.21 6.94
CA ARG A 230 -8.10 6.81 7.27
C ARG A 230 -8.75 6.20 8.51
N LYS A 231 -9.72 6.89 9.08
CA LYS A 231 -10.49 6.43 10.24
C LYS A 231 -11.59 5.45 9.83
N ILE A 232 -11.20 4.21 9.49
CA ILE A 232 -12.07 3.15 8.99
C ILE A 232 -13.27 2.92 9.92
N GLY A 233 -14.49 2.83 9.33
CA GLY A 233 -15.72 2.56 10.06
C GLY A 233 -16.33 3.76 10.77
N THR A 234 -15.78 4.97 10.59
CA THR A 234 -16.32 6.21 11.17
C THR A 234 -17.06 7.07 10.14
N SER A 235 -17.80 8.07 10.60
CA SER A 235 -18.47 9.02 9.71
C SER A 235 -17.53 9.96 8.95
N VAL A 236 -16.23 9.98 9.33
CA VAL A 236 -15.17 10.79 8.71
C VAL A 236 -14.16 9.91 7.98
N GLU A 237 -14.54 8.69 7.64
CA GLU A 237 -13.65 7.73 6.97
C GLU A 237 -13.12 8.25 5.63
N TRP A 238 -14.00 8.80 4.82
CA TRP A 238 -13.68 9.20 3.45
C TRP A 238 -13.62 10.72 3.27
N ASN A 239 -13.20 11.14 2.10
CA ASN A 239 -13.07 12.53 1.66
C ASN A 239 -12.05 13.32 2.51
N ASP A 240 -12.56 14.29 3.30
CA ASP A 240 -11.71 15.21 4.02
C ASP A 240 -11.15 14.67 5.34
N GLY A 241 -11.74 13.61 5.88
CA GLY A 241 -11.45 13.22 7.25
C GLY A 241 -11.78 14.31 8.28
N ASP A 242 -11.18 14.21 9.46
CA ASP A 242 -11.14 15.29 10.43
C ASP A 242 -9.70 15.83 10.60
N LYS A 243 -9.57 16.95 11.32
CA LYS A 243 -8.26 17.57 11.52
C LYS A 243 -7.28 16.64 12.23
N GLU A 244 -7.75 15.91 13.25
CA GLU A 244 -6.91 14.96 14.00
C GLU A 244 -6.35 13.88 13.07
N GLY A 245 -7.21 13.26 12.25
CA GLY A 245 -6.80 12.23 11.32
C GLY A 245 -5.75 12.73 10.31
N ARG A 246 -5.97 13.93 9.75
CA ARG A 246 -5.00 14.54 8.82
C ARG A 246 -3.66 14.85 9.46
N ASP A 247 -3.68 15.40 10.70
CA ASP A 247 -2.44 15.71 11.43
C ASP A 247 -1.65 14.43 11.76
N VAL A 248 -2.35 13.35 12.14
CA VAL A 248 -1.71 12.06 12.43
C VAL A 248 -1.15 11.40 11.16
N VAL A 249 -1.83 11.51 10.01
CA VAL A 249 -1.28 11.03 8.73
C VAL A 249 0.01 11.76 8.40
N ASN A 250 0.05 13.09 8.47
CA ASN A 250 1.27 13.87 8.24
C ASN A 250 2.42 13.46 9.19
N TYR A 251 2.10 13.13 10.44
CA TYR A 251 3.09 12.62 11.40
C TYR A 251 3.61 11.24 10.98
N LEU A 252 2.74 10.33 10.55
CA LEU A 252 3.13 8.99 10.11
C LEU A 252 3.97 9.04 8.82
N ASP A 253 3.71 9.98 7.93
CA ASP A 253 4.54 10.20 6.74
C ASP A 253 5.98 10.60 7.10
N GLN A 254 6.16 11.45 8.14
CA GLN A 254 7.50 11.77 8.64
C GLN A 254 8.20 10.52 9.23
N VAL A 255 7.47 9.71 10.00
CA VAL A 255 7.99 8.44 10.58
C VAL A 255 8.43 7.48 9.47
N PHE A 256 7.63 7.35 8.41
CA PHE A 256 7.98 6.54 7.24
C PHE A 256 9.31 6.99 6.61
N VAL A 257 9.42 8.28 6.30
CA VAL A 257 10.63 8.85 5.67
C VAL A 257 11.85 8.60 6.54
N GLU A 258 11.76 8.90 7.84
CA GLU A 258 12.86 8.69 8.79
C GLU A 258 13.28 7.21 8.88
N ALA A 259 12.31 6.29 8.93
CA ALA A 259 12.58 4.86 8.99
C ALA A 259 13.31 4.36 7.74
N VAL A 260 12.89 4.79 6.54
CA VAL A 260 13.54 4.42 5.29
C VAL A 260 14.95 5.00 5.22
N ARG A 261 15.14 6.30 5.50
CA ARG A 261 16.44 6.98 5.46
C ARG A 261 17.45 6.35 6.42
N ALA A 262 17.01 5.93 7.61
CA ALA A 262 17.85 5.29 8.62
C ALA A 262 18.45 3.95 8.16
N THR A 263 17.92 3.30 7.13
CA THR A 263 18.47 2.04 6.59
C THR A 263 19.72 2.23 5.74
N GLY A 264 20.05 3.47 5.32
CA GLY A 264 21.27 3.81 4.60
C GLY A 264 21.32 3.30 3.15
N GLY A 265 22.51 3.39 2.53
CA GLY A 265 22.72 2.99 1.14
C GLY A 265 21.84 3.76 0.17
N ASN A 266 21.30 3.10 -0.86
CA ASN A 266 20.42 3.73 -1.85
C ASN A 266 19.17 4.38 -1.24
N ASN A 267 18.73 3.93 -0.07
CA ASN A 267 17.56 4.50 0.60
C ASN A 267 17.79 5.92 1.15
N THR A 268 19.01 6.40 1.23
CA THR A 268 19.31 7.79 1.63
C THR A 268 18.86 8.81 0.59
N ILE A 269 18.77 8.41 -0.68
CA ILE A 269 18.37 9.27 -1.81
C ILE A 269 17.21 8.70 -2.64
N ARG A 270 16.61 7.58 -2.21
CA ARG A 270 15.46 6.97 -2.91
C ARG A 270 14.26 7.91 -2.90
N ASN A 271 13.60 8.05 -4.04
CA ASN A 271 12.34 8.77 -4.12
C ASN A 271 11.25 8.04 -3.32
N LEU A 272 10.58 8.76 -2.42
CA LEU A 272 9.55 8.28 -1.53
C LEU A 272 8.21 8.95 -1.83
N MET A 273 7.13 8.21 -1.76
CA MET A 273 5.80 8.67 -2.07
C MET A 273 4.95 8.73 -0.80
N VAL A 274 4.35 9.87 -0.51
CA VAL A 274 3.56 10.11 0.71
C VAL A 274 2.13 10.52 0.36
N PRO A 275 1.11 9.89 0.98
CA PRO A 275 -0.29 10.25 0.78
C PRO A 275 -0.71 11.37 1.73
N GLY A 276 -1.83 12.03 1.42
CA GLY A 276 -2.63 12.72 2.42
C GLY A 276 -3.62 11.76 3.08
N TYR A 277 -4.52 12.30 3.94
CA TYR A 277 -5.61 11.51 4.52
C TYR A 277 -6.44 10.83 3.42
N ALA A 278 -6.59 9.49 3.52
CA ALA A 278 -7.25 8.63 2.53
C ALA A 278 -6.70 8.76 1.10
N ALA A 279 -5.47 9.25 0.90
CA ALA A 279 -4.93 9.68 -0.40
C ALA A 279 -5.92 10.54 -1.22
N SER A 280 -6.84 11.21 -0.55
CA SER A 280 -8.01 11.87 -1.12
C SER A 280 -7.63 13.04 -2.01
N SER A 281 -8.31 13.16 -3.16
CA SER A 281 -8.23 14.29 -4.09
C SER A 281 -9.09 15.49 -3.69
N SER A 282 -9.73 15.48 -2.50
CA SER A 282 -10.53 16.60 -2.04
C SER A 282 -9.69 17.82 -1.67
N ASP A 283 -10.24 18.99 -1.88
CA ASP A 283 -9.57 20.27 -1.58
C ASP A 283 -9.00 20.34 -0.16
N THR A 284 -9.80 19.94 0.83
CA THR A 284 -9.40 20.03 2.24
C THR A 284 -8.28 19.05 2.58
N ALA A 285 -8.37 17.81 2.07
CA ALA A 285 -7.34 16.81 2.29
C ALA A 285 -6.02 17.25 1.66
N LEU A 286 -6.04 17.65 0.38
CA LEU A 286 -4.85 18.11 -0.34
C LEU A 286 -4.20 19.35 0.31
N LYS A 287 -5.00 20.35 0.71
CA LYS A 287 -4.51 21.56 1.38
C LYS A 287 -3.96 21.32 2.79
N SER A 288 -4.27 20.18 3.39
CA SER A 288 -3.79 19.79 4.73
C SER A 288 -2.52 18.96 4.74
N ILE A 289 -2.01 18.55 3.58
CA ILE A 289 -0.76 17.81 3.48
C ILE A 289 0.40 18.70 3.94
N VAL A 290 1.15 18.21 4.91
CA VAL A 290 2.41 18.78 5.38
C VAL A 290 3.52 17.79 5.05
N LEU A 291 4.29 18.12 4.03
CA LEU A 291 5.36 17.23 3.57
C LEU A 291 6.44 17.05 4.64
N PRO A 292 6.94 15.83 4.81
CA PRO A 292 8.17 15.58 5.57
C PRO A 292 9.34 16.46 5.09
N GLN A 293 10.32 16.67 5.97
CA GLN A 293 11.54 17.39 5.58
C GLN A 293 12.52 16.47 4.86
N ASP A 294 12.34 16.37 3.54
CA ASP A 294 13.17 15.54 2.66
C ASP A 294 13.12 16.12 1.24
N GLU A 295 14.17 15.90 0.44
CA GLU A 295 14.29 16.45 -0.91
C GLU A 295 13.79 15.47 -2.00
N HIS A 296 13.56 14.18 -1.63
CA HIS A 296 13.18 13.12 -2.57
C HIS A 296 11.74 12.64 -2.30
N LEU A 297 10.79 13.57 -2.34
CA LEU A 297 9.37 13.29 -2.08
C LEU A 297 8.49 13.45 -3.32
N ILE A 298 7.49 12.59 -3.41
CA ILE A 298 6.41 12.58 -4.39
C ILE A 298 5.10 12.52 -3.61
N VAL A 299 4.10 13.30 -3.99
CA VAL A 299 2.76 13.22 -3.37
C VAL A 299 1.94 12.13 -4.06
N SER A 300 1.34 11.23 -3.27
CA SER A 300 0.39 10.22 -3.72
C SER A 300 -1.04 10.72 -3.60
N VAL A 301 -1.80 10.62 -4.69
CA VAL A 301 -3.22 10.99 -4.73
C VAL A 301 -4.01 9.88 -5.42
N HIS A 302 -5.18 9.54 -4.87
CA HIS A 302 -6.14 8.65 -5.51
C HIS A 302 -7.33 9.46 -6.00
N ALA A 303 -7.63 9.38 -7.31
CA ALA A 303 -8.58 10.30 -7.91
C ALA A 303 -9.50 9.61 -8.94
N TYR A 304 -10.55 8.99 -8.43
CA TYR A 304 -11.62 8.41 -9.25
C TYR A 304 -12.66 9.49 -9.60
N THR A 305 -12.27 10.42 -10.48
CA THR A 305 -13.07 11.62 -10.78
C THR A 305 -13.50 11.70 -12.26
N PRO A 306 -14.73 12.19 -12.55
CA PRO A 306 -15.81 12.56 -11.60
C PRO A 306 -16.39 11.34 -10.86
N TYR A 307 -16.56 11.42 -9.55
CA TYR A 307 -16.97 10.28 -8.69
C TYR A 307 -18.19 9.51 -9.22
N ASN A 308 -19.25 10.21 -9.63
CA ASN A 308 -20.47 9.58 -10.12
C ASN A 308 -20.30 8.80 -11.43
N PHE A 309 -19.29 9.11 -12.23
CA PHE A 309 -18.96 8.35 -13.42
C PHE A 309 -17.94 7.25 -13.12
N ALA A 310 -16.88 7.60 -12.41
CA ALA A 310 -15.70 6.76 -12.25
C ALA A 310 -15.87 5.65 -11.19
N LEU A 311 -16.41 5.98 -9.99
CA LEU A 311 -16.42 5.06 -8.84
C LEU A 311 -17.81 4.70 -8.33
N ASN A 312 -18.80 5.59 -8.43
CA ASN A 312 -20.14 5.31 -7.94
C ASN A 312 -20.86 4.33 -8.87
N LYS A 313 -21.07 3.08 -8.40
CA LYS A 313 -21.76 2.04 -9.17
C LYS A 313 -23.17 2.45 -9.63
N GLU A 314 -23.92 3.11 -8.75
CA GLU A 314 -25.26 3.61 -9.01
C GLU A 314 -25.28 4.99 -9.71
N GLY A 315 -24.11 5.48 -10.04
CA GLY A 315 -23.93 6.76 -10.70
C GLY A 315 -24.14 6.71 -12.21
N LYS A 316 -23.60 7.69 -12.91
CA LYS A 316 -23.76 7.82 -14.35
C LYS A 316 -22.97 6.77 -15.12
N SER A 317 -23.54 6.21 -16.18
CA SER A 317 -22.83 5.42 -17.19
C SER A 317 -22.34 6.26 -18.39
N THR A 318 -22.83 7.52 -18.51
CA THR A 318 -22.39 8.48 -19.54
C THR A 318 -21.47 9.52 -18.92
N TRP A 319 -20.43 9.89 -19.66
CA TRP A 319 -19.49 10.91 -19.19
C TRP A 319 -19.92 12.34 -19.52
N ASP A 320 -20.72 12.53 -20.57
CA ASP A 320 -21.28 13.82 -21.01
C ASP A 320 -20.20 14.90 -21.29
N ASN A 321 -18.92 14.55 -21.40
CA ASN A 321 -17.77 15.46 -21.51
C ASN A 321 -17.71 16.50 -20.37
N ASP A 322 -18.12 16.13 -19.15
CA ASP A 322 -18.03 16.99 -17.98
C ASP A 322 -16.61 16.95 -17.39
N THR A 323 -15.79 17.90 -17.82
CA THR A 323 -14.35 17.96 -17.50
C THR A 323 -14.04 18.69 -16.21
N ARG A 324 -15.03 19.39 -15.61
CA ARG A 324 -14.81 20.36 -14.53
C ARG A 324 -14.06 19.80 -13.32
N ASP A 325 -14.41 18.59 -12.90
CA ASP A 325 -13.78 17.99 -11.71
C ASP A 325 -12.33 17.58 -12.01
N ILE A 326 -12.05 17.13 -13.25
CA ILE A 326 -10.69 16.78 -13.70
C ILE A 326 -9.84 18.04 -13.83
N ASP A 327 -10.37 19.08 -14.46
CA ASP A 327 -9.67 20.36 -14.62
C ASP A 327 -9.35 20.99 -13.26
N HIS A 328 -10.34 21.05 -12.37
CA HIS A 328 -10.15 21.55 -11.00
C HIS A 328 -9.07 20.77 -10.23
N LEU A 329 -9.08 19.43 -10.33
CA LEU A 329 -8.06 18.60 -9.70
C LEU A 329 -6.66 18.98 -10.19
N MET A 330 -6.45 19.05 -11.50
CA MET A 330 -5.12 19.36 -12.06
C MET A 330 -4.65 20.76 -11.70
N GLU A 331 -5.55 21.76 -11.74
CA GLU A 331 -5.26 23.13 -11.31
C GLU A 331 -4.86 23.18 -9.82
N LEU A 332 -5.57 22.42 -8.98
CA LEU A 332 -5.28 22.37 -7.54
C LEU A 332 -3.94 21.67 -7.25
N LEU A 333 -3.63 20.58 -7.94
CA LEU A 333 -2.34 19.89 -7.81
C LEU A 333 -1.18 20.81 -8.25
N ASP A 334 -1.37 21.60 -9.29
CA ASP A 334 -0.36 22.59 -9.71
C ASP A 334 -0.18 23.67 -8.66
N GLU A 335 -1.27 24.28 -8.18
CA GLU A 335 -1.21 25.32 -7.14
C GLU A 335 -0.52 24.83 -5.87
N LEU A 336 -0.84 23.62 -5.42
CA LEU A 336 -0.38 23.11 -4.13
C LEU A 336 1.04 22.52 -4.18
N PHE A 337 1.42 21.87 -5.28
CA PHE A 337 2.62 21.03 -5.36
C PHE A 337 3.49 21.29 -6.58
N LEU A 338 2.98 21.11 -7.80
CA LEU A 338 3.81 21.09 -9.02
C LEU A 338 4.54 22.42 -9.26
N SER A 339 3.85 23.56 -9.13
CA SER A 339 4.43 24.91 -9.25
C SER A 339 5.50 25.21 -8.19
N LYS A 340 5.57 24.41 -7.11
CA LYS A 340 6.56 24.48 -6.04
C LYS A 340 7.69 23.47 -6.18
N GLY A 341 7.70 22.72 -7.28
CA GLY A 341 8.73 21.73 -7.55
C GLY A 341 8.53 20.38 -6.85
N VAL A 342 7.33 20.10 -6.34
CA VAL A 342 6.97 18.82 -5.74
C VAL A 342 6.11 18.04 -6.74
N PRO A 343 6.56 16.88 -7.24
CA PRO A 343 5.77 16.09 -8.17
C PRO A 343 4.63 15.35 -7.50
N VAL A 344 3.62 15.02 -8.29
CA VAL A 344 2.44 14.24 -7.88
C VAL A 344 2.32 13.02 -8.80
N ILE A 345 1.98 11.88 -8.23
CA ILE A 345 1.51 10.70 -8.96
C ILE A 345 0.06 10.43 -8.54
N ILE A 346 -0.82 10.28 -9.52
CA ILE A 346 -2.15 9.72 -9.25
C ILE A 346 -1.99 8.21 -9.18
N GLY A 347 -1.76 7.71 -7.94
CA GLY A 347 -1.45 6.31 -7.64
C GLY A 347 -2.60 5.36 -7.93
N GLU A 348 -3.83 5.89 -7.92
CA GLU A 348 -5.01 5.15 -8.34
C GLU A 348 -5.99 6.05 -9.08
N PHE A 349 -6.40 5.60 -10.26
CA PHE A 349 -7.50 6.16 -11.03
C PHE A 349 -8.15 5.05 -11.86
N GLY A 350 -9.36 5.29 -12.31
CA GLY A 350 -10.08 4.35 -13.17
C GLY A 350 -11.52 4.80 -13.35
N ALA A 351 -12.23 4.11 -14.26
CA ALA A 351 -13.68 4.20 -14.37
C ALA A 351 -14.26 2.79 -14.44
N MET A 352 -15.20 2.48 -13.51
CA MET A 352 -15.86 1.18 -13.46
C MET A 352 -16.58 0.87 -14.76
N ASN A 353 -16.54 -0.40 -15.16
CA ASN A 353 -17.38 -0.89 -16.23
C ASN A 353 -18.86 -0.87 -15.82
N LYS A 354 -19.67 -0.17 -16.59
CA LYS A 354 -21.13 -0.07 -16.48
C LYS A 354 -21.77 -0.35 -17.85
N ASP A 355 -21.17 -1.31 -18.62
CA ASP A 355 -21.49 -1.61 -20.01
C ASP A 355 -21.36 -0.37 -20.92
N ASN A 356 -20.30 0.43 -20.70
CA ASN A 356 -20.13 1.77 -21.27
C ASN A 356 -18.69 2.01 -21.78
N GLU A 357 -18.10 1.05 -22.50
CA GLU A 357 -16.69 1.16 -22.96
C GLU A 357 -16.42 2.45 -23.73
N ASP A 358 -17.28 2.84 -24.68
CA ASP A 358 -17.12 4.06 -25.48
C ASP A 358 -17.01 5.33 -24.63
N GLU A 359 -17.78 5.41 -23.54
CA GLU A 359 -17.75 6.52 -22.60
C GLU A 359 -16.47 6.50 -21.75
N ARG A 360 -16.04 5.31 -21.34
CA ARG A 360 -14.76 5.13 -20.62
C ARG A 360 -13.56 5.50 -21.49
N VAL A 361 -13.60 5.19 -22.77
CA VAL A 361 -12.58 5.59 -23.76
C VAL A 361 -12.46 7.11 -23.87
N GLN A 362 -13.58 7.82 -24.01
CA GLN A 362 -13.59 9.27 -24.12
C GLN A 362 -13.08 9.93 -22.83
N TRP A 363 -13.55 9.44 -21.69
CA TRP A 363 -13.10 9.89 -20.37
C TRP A 363 -11.61 9.64 -20.17
N ALA A 364 -11.10 8.44 -20.47
CA ALA A 364 -9.70 8.09 -20.32
C ALA A 364 -8.79 8.98 -21.17
N ARG A 365 -9.20 9.24 -22.46
CA ARG A 365 -8.46 10.16 -23.34
C ARG A 365 -8.35 11.54 -22.72
N TYR A 366 -9.45 12.08 -22.22
CA TYR A 366 -9.41 13.40 -21.61
C TYR A 366 -8.58 13.41 -20.33
N TYR A 367 -8.86 12.49 -19.41
CA TYR A 367 -8.21 12.43 -18.10
C TYR A 367 -6.69 12.30 -18.23
N VAL A 368 -6.23 11.30 -18.97
CA VAL A 368 -4.80 11.03 -19.11
C VAL A 368 -4.08 12.14 -19.87
N SER A 369 -4.66 12.67 -20.97
CA SER A 369 -4.08 13.80 -21.69
C SER A 369 -3.98 15.03 -20.79
N LYS A 370 -5.02 15.33 -20.00
CA LYS A 370 -5.02 16.46 -19.07
C LYS A 370 -3.98 16.32 -17.99
N ALA A 371 -3.89 15.14 -17.35
CA ALA A 371 -2.85 14.85 -16.37
C ALA A 371 -1.45 14.97 -16.97
N ARG A 372 -1.26 14.50 -18.21
CA ARG A 372 0.01 14.60 -18.94
C ARG A 372 0.42 16.06 -19.22
N GLU A 373 -0.52 16.95 -19.54
CA GLU A 373 -0.27 18.40 -19.68
C GLU A 373 0.37 19.00 -18.42
N TYR A 374 0.01 18.52 -17.26
CA TYR A 374 0.54 18.93 -15.95
C TYR A 374 1.77 18.11 -15.49
N GLY A 375 2.18 17.10 -16.27
CA GLY A 375 3.28 16.22 -15.89
C GLY A 375 2.94 15.26 -14.74
N VAL A 376 1.66 14.90 -14.58
CA VAL A 376 1.16 14.00 -13.55
C VAL A 376 0.88 12.63 -14.17
N PRO A 377 1.70 11.61 -13.92
CA PRO A 377 1.41 10.25 -14.35
C PRO A 377 0.26 9.65 -13.54
N CYS A 378 -0.54 8.81 -14.22
CA CYS A 378 -1.69 8.15 -13.63
C CYS A 378 -1.50 6.64 -13.64
N VAL A 379 -1.91 5.94 -12.57
CA VAL A 379 -1.76 4.49 -12.43
C VAL A 379 -3.15 3.84 -12.38
N TRP A 380 -3.52 3.12 -13.45
CA TRP A 380 -4.84 2.49 -13.57
C TRP A 380 -5.04 1.44 -12.48
N TRP A 381 -6.18 1.51 -11.77
CA TRP A 381 -6.56 0.46 -10.83
C TRP A 381 -7.14 -0.73 -11.59
N ASP A 382 -6.48 -1.87 -11.53
CA ASP A 382 -6.95 -3.13 -12.13
C ASP A 382 -7.10 -4.20 -11.07
N ASN A 383 -8.33 -4.55 -10.73
CA ASN A 383 -8.65 -5.60 -9.78
C ASN A 383 -9.00 -6.95 -10.44
N ASN A 384 -8.85 -7.05 -11.79
CA ASN A 384 -9.24 -8.21 -12.60
C ASN A 384 -10.74 -8.56 -12.52
N ALA A 385 -11.60 -7.59 -12.15
CA ALA A 385 -13.05 -7.76 -12.16
C ALA A 385 -13.66 -7.06 -13.39
N PHE A 386 -14.47 -7.80 -14.16
CA PHE A 386 -15.03 -7.35 -15.43
C PHE A 386 -16.55 -7.22 -15.38
N ASP A 387 -17.19 -7.95 -14.49
CA ASP A 387 -18.64 -8.01 -14.29
C ASP A 387 -18.99 -8.31 -12.83
N GLY A 388 -20.29 -8.37 -12.52
CA GLY A 388 -20.78 -8.69 -11.18
C GLY A 388 -21.15 -7.47 -10.36
N ASP A 389 -21.40 -7.71 -9.06
CA ASP A 389 -21.92 -6.69 -8.15
C ASP A 389 -20.82 -5.82 -7.49
N GLY A 390 -19.56 -6.14 -7.72
CA GLY A 390 -18.42 -5.40 -7.17
C GLY A 390 -17.98 -4.20 -8.01
N GLU A 391 -16.80 -3.73 -7.71
CA GLU A 391 -16.11 -2.71 -8.49
C GLU A 391 -15.43 -3.37 -9.69
N ASN A 392 -15.81 -3.00 -10.91
CA ASN A 392 -15.39 -3.63 -12.14
C ASN A 392 -14.37 -2.76 -12.89
N PHE A 393 -13.10 -2.83 -12.47
CA PHE A 393 -11.98 -2.06 -13.05
C PHE A 393 -11.04 -2.89 -13.93
N GLY A 394 -11.35 -4.18 -14.14
CA GLY A 394 -10.47 -5.08 -14.88
C GLY A 394 -10.05 -4.54 -16.24
N LEU A 395 -8.77 -4.62 -16.52
CA LEU A 395 -8.16 -4.28 -17.82
C LEU A 395 -7.48 -5.50 -18.44
N LEU A 396 -6.64 -6.22 -17.69
CA LEU A 396 -6.03 -7.48 -18.07
C LEU A 396 -6.82 -8.66 -17.48
N ASN A 397 -7.36 -9.55 -18.32
CA ASN A 397 -7.78 -10.86 -17.86
C ASN A 397 -6.52 -11.69 -17.51
N ARG A 398 -6.25 -11.79 -16.22
CA ARG A 398 -5.00 -12.39 -15.71
C ARG A 398 -4.89 -13.89 -15.90
N ARG A 399 -6.00 -14.59 -16.21
CA ARG A 399 -5.98 -16.04 -16.48
C ARG A 399 -5.70 -16.34 -17.94
N GLU A 400 -6.20 -15.49 -18.84
CA GLU A 400 -6.14 -15.69 -20.30
C GLU A 400 -5.07 -14.81 -20.96
N LEU A 401 -4.50 -13.83 -20.23
CA LEU A 401 -3.57 -12.82 -20.70
C LEU A 401 -4.13 -12.04 -21.90
N THR A 402 -5.42 -11.69 -21.82
CA THR A 402 -6.14 -10.93 -22.84
C THR A 402 -6.68 -9.62 -22.29
N PHE A 403 -6.97 -8.68 -23.18
CA PHE A 403 -7.52 -7.37 -22.84
C PHE A 403 -8.95 -7.26 -23.39
N PRO A 404 -9.98 -7.45 -22.54
CA PRO A 404 -11.38 -7.39 -22.95
C PRO A 404 -11.81 -6.03 -23.53
N TYR A 405 -11.13 -4.95 -23.14
CA TYR A 405 -11.43 -3.57 -23.55
C TYR A 405 -10.25 -2.96 -24.33
N PRO A 406 -10.00 -3.39 -25.59
CA PRO A 406 -8.81 -2.97 -26.33
C PRO A 406 -8.82 -1.49 -26.70
N GLU A 407 -9.99 -0.86 -26.94
CA GLU A 407 -10.07 0.55 -27.24
C GLU A 407 -9.81 1.42 -26.00
N LEU A 408 -10.23 0.97 -24.81
CA LEU A 408 -9.86 1.62 -23.55
C LEU A 408 -8.36 1.53 -23.28
N LEU A 409 -7.77 0.33 -23.44
CA LEU A 409 -6.33 0.14 -23.31
C LEU A 409 -5.56 1.08 -24.24
N LYS A 410 -5.95 1.12 -25.51
CA LYS A 410 -5.35 2.00 -26.51
C LYS A 410 -5.48 3.48 -26.13
N ALA A 411 -6.64 3.89 -25.61
CA ALA A 411 -6.85 5.26 -25.17
C ALA A 411 -5.92 5.64 -24.02
N LEU A 412 -5.72 4.75 -23.03
CA LEU A 412 -4.80 4.97 -21.92
C LEU A 412 -3.36 5.18 -22.40
N ILE A 413 -2.88 4.31 -23.31
CA ILE A 413 -1.50 4.36 -23.80
C ILE A 413 -1.27 5.60 -24.69
N GLU A 414 -2.13 5.81 -25.72
CA GLU A 414 -1.95 6.92 -26.67
C GLU A 414 -2.05 8.30 -26.02
N SER A 415 -2.84 8.44 -24.94
CA SER A 415 -3.02 9.72 -24.25
C SER A 415 -1.88 10.05 -23.27
N ALA A 416 -1.04 9.08 -22.95
CA ALA A 416 0.12 9.23 -22.07
C ALA A 416 1.42 9.56 -22.86
N GLU A 417 1.40 9.46 -24.16
CA GLU A 417 2.54 9.81 -25.03
C GLU A 417 2.62 11.33 -25.25
#